data_2068fafacf26fd0cfa4c3cbb413821b9
#
_entry.id   2068fafacf26fd0cfa4c3cbb413821b9
#
_cell.length_a   1.000
_cell.length_b   1.000
_cell.length_c   1.000
_cell.angle_alpha   90.00
_cell.angle_beta   90.00
_cell.angle_gamma   90.00
#
_symmetry.space_group_name_H-M   'P 1'
#
loop_
_entity.id
_entity.type
_entity.pdbx_description
1 polymer ?
#
loop_
_entity_poly.entity_id
_entity_poly.type
_entity_poly.pdbx_seq_one_letter_code
_entity_poly.pdbx_strand_id
1 'polypeptide(L)'
;MATIKEIKELLATVKDLDSPIFLELEKDNRSGVQKEISKRKKTIQAELDEDLRLESMLSYEKELYKQGFTLIAGVDEVGRGPLAGPVVAAAVILPQNCKIKGLNDSKKIPKKKHLEIFQAVQDQALSIGIGIMDNQVIDQVNIYEATKLAMQEAISQLSSQPEHLLIDAMKLDLPISQTSIIKGDANSLSIAAASIIAKVTRDELMREYDQQFPGYDFATNAGYGTAKHLEGLEKLGVTPIHRISFEPVKSLVLGEKES
;
A
#
# COMPACT_ATOMS: atom_id res chain seq x y z
N MET A 1 -17.41 -11.14 44.78
CA MET A 1 -17.61 -10.98 43.30
C MET A 1 -16.48 -10.13 42.77
N ALA A 2 -15.87 -10.53 41.68
CA ALA A 2 -14.85 -9.74 41.03
C ALA A 2 -15.43 -8.41 40.50
N THR A 3 -14.64 -7.36 40.54
CA THR A 3 -15.01 -6.04 39.97
C THR A 3 -15.01 -6.10 38.45
N ILE A 4 -15.70 -5.17 37.80
CA ILE A 4 -15.70 -5.07 36.32
C ILE A 4 -14.27 -4.87 35.79
N LYS A 5 -13.41 -4.17 36.55
CA LYS A 5 -12.00 -3.95 36.20
C LYS A 5 -11.22 -5.27 36.18
N GLU A 6 -11.34 -6.06 37.22
CA GLU A 6 -10.68 -7.40 37.31
C GLU A 6 -11.18 -8.35 36.21
N ILE A 7 -12.49 -8.33 35.92
CA ILE A 7 -13.08 -9.11 34.83
C ILE A 7 -12.52 -8.68 33.46
N LYS A 8 -12.38 -7.37 33.22
CA LYS A 8 -11.77 -6.85 31.98
C LYS A 8 -10.31 -7.27 31.84
N GLU A 9 -9.52 -7.24 32.91
CA GLU A 9 -8.13 -7.69 32.93
C GLU A 9 -8.05 -9.21 32.65
N LEU A 10 -8.93 -10.01 33.27
CA LEU A 10 -9.04 -11.43 33.00
C LEU A 10 -9.41 -11.71 31.53
N LEU A 11 -10.45 -11.05 31.01
CA LEU A 11 -10.88 -11.19 29.63
C LEU A 11 -9.80 -10.79 28.61
N ALA A 12 -8.92 -9.85 28.93
CA ALA A 12 -7.81 -9.45 28.07
C ALA A 12 -6.83 -10.60 27.80
N THR A 13 -6.72 -11.56 28.71
CA THR A 13 -5.85 -12.75 28.56
C THR A 13 -6.46 -13.86 27.70
N VAL A 14 -7.78 -13.84 27.49
CA VAL A 14 -8.51 -14.87 26.74
C VAL A 14 -8.28 -14.67 25.25
N LYS A 15 -7.79 -15.71 24.56
CA LYS A 15 -7.48 -15.70 23.11
C LYS A 15 -8.41 -16.57 22.26
N ASP A 16 -9.24 -17.38 22.90
CA ASP A 16 -10.11 -18.35 22.26
C ASP A 16 -11.58 -18.07 22.58
N LEU A 17 -12.46 -18.17 21.58
CA LEU A 17 -13.91 -18.00 21.73
C LEU A 17 -14.55 -19.12 22.59
N ASP A 18 -13.95 -20.32 22.57
CA ASP A 18 -14.43 -21.49 23.33
C ASP A 18 -13.84 -21.55 24.75
N SER A 19 -13.15 -20.49 25.21
CA SER A 19 -12.56 -20.45 26.54
C SER A 19 -13.60 -20.67 27.63
N PRO A 20 -13.34 -21.59 28.60
CA PRO A 20 -14.23 -21.81 29.76
C PRO A 20 -14.53 -20.55 30.59
N ILE A 21 -13.63 -19.57 30.53
CA ILE A 21 -13.79 -18.27 31.20
C ILE A 21 -15.06 -17.55 30.71
N PHE A 22 -15.39 -17.62 29.44
CA PHE A 22 -16.63 -17.04 28.91
C PHE A 22 -17.86 -17.72 29.53
N LEU A 23 -17.86 -19.07 29.59
CA LEU A 23 -18.98 -19.84 30.13
C LEU A 23 -19.21 -19.55 31.62
N GLU A 24 -18.13 -19.29 32.37
CA GLU A 24 -18.23 -18.92 33.77
C GLU A 24 -18.76 -17.49 33.96
N LEU A 25 -18.23 -16.53 33.20
CA LEU A 25 -18.60 -15.12 33.30
C LEU A 25 -20.00 -14.83 32.71
N GLU A 26 -20.49 -15.63 31.78
CA GLU A 26 -21.86 -15.51 31.24
C GLU A 26 -22.97 -15.76 32.28
N LYS A 27 -22.63 -16.44 33.39
CA LYS A 27 -23.55 -16.60 34.55
C LYS A 27 -23.70 -15.32 35.35
N ASP A 28 -22.85 -14.32 35.15
CA ASP A 28 -22.93 -13.03 35.81
C ASP A 28 -23.85 -12.09 35.04
N ASN A 29 -25.05 -11.82 35.62
CA ASN A 29 -26.10 -11.02 34.97
C ASN A 29 -25.84 -9.50 34.97
N ARG A 30 -24.72 -9.02 35.52
CA ARG A 30 -24.38 -7.59 35.51
C ARG A 30 -24.15 -7.10 34.08
N SER A 31 -24.90 -6.07 33.67
CA SER A 31 -24.82 -5.53 32.31
C SER A 31 -23.41 -5.10 31.88
N GLY A 32 -22.63 -4.58 32.83
CA GLY A 32 -21.23 -4.22 32.59
C GLY A 32 -20.35 -5.44 32.24
N VAL A 33 -20.60 -6.60 32.90
CA VAL A 33 -19.86 -7.85 32.61
C VAL A 33 -20.24 -8.38 31.24
N GLN A 34 -21.54 -8.45 30.92
CA GLN A 34 -22.02 -8.90 29.61
C GLN A 34 -21.49 -8.04 28.45
N LYS A 35 -21.36 -6.73 28.68
CA LYS A 35 -20.76 -5.79 27.70
C LYS A 35 -19.28 -6.10 27.46
N GLU A 36 -18.49 -6.36 28.50
CA GLU A 36 -17.06 -6.68 28.37
C GLU A 36 -16.84 -8.05 27.69
N ILE A 37 -17.68 -9.07 28.02
CA ILE A 37 -17.68 -10.37 27.34
C ILE A 37 -17.93 -10.20 25.83
N SER A 38 -19.03 -9.50 25.47
CA SER A 38 -19.38 -9.25 24.05
C SER A 38 -18.28 -8.51 23.32
N LYS A 39 -17.67 -7.51 23.96
CA LYS A 39 -16.55 -6.75 23.40
C LYS A 39 -15.34 -7.65 23.15
N ARG A 40 -14.96 -8.51 24.12
CA ARG A 40 -13.82 -9.41 23.95
C ARG A 40 -14.06 -10.46 22.86
N LYS A 41 -15.24 -11.09 22.84
CA LYS A 41 -15.61 -12.04 21.78
C LYS A 41 -15.54 -11.39 20.39
N LYS A 42 -16.05 -10.17 20.23
CA LYS A 42 -15.92 -9.42 18.96
C LYS A 42 -14.47 -9.14 18.58
N THR A 43 -13.62 -8.83 19.56
CA THR A 43 -12.20 -8.58 19.30
C THR A 43 -11.51 -9.88 18.82
N ILE A 44 -11.74 -11.00 19.49
CA ILE A 44 -11.18 -12.29 19.09
C ILE A 44 -11.68 -12.71 17.71
N GLN A 45 -12.97 -12.55 17.43
CA GLN A 45 -13.52 -12.85 16.11
C GLN A 45 -12.88 -11.99 15.01
N ALA A 46 -12.69 -10.69 15.25
CA ALA A 46 -12.03 -9.80 14.30
C ALA A 46 -10.55 -10.17 14.07
N GLU A 47 -9.85 -10.66 15.11
CA GLU A 47 -8.49 -11.18 14.98
C GLU A 47 -8.44 -12.44 14.12
N LEU A 48 -9.38 -13.38 14.31
CA LEU A 48 -9.50 -14.60 13.52
C LEU A 48 -9.85 -14.30 12.06
N ASP A 49 -10.81 -13.41 11.83
CA ASP A 49 -11.21 -12.99 10.48
C ASP A 49 -10.04 -12.33 9.73
N GLU A 50 -9.25 -11.50 10.43
CA GLU A 50 -8.04 -10.89 9.85
C GLU A 50 -6.97 -11.92 9.52
N ASP A 51 -6.73 -12.91 10.40
CA ASP A 51 -5.79 -13.98 10.15
C ASP A 51 -6.19 -14.82 8.94
N LEU A 52 -7.49 -15.13 8.77
CA LEU A 52 -8.01 -15.83 7.61
C LEU A 52 -7.88 -15.01 6.32
N ARG A 53 -8.12 -13.70 6.40
CA ARG A 53 -7.94 -12.79 5.28
C ARG A 53 -6.49 -12.73 4.80
N LEU A 54 -5.55 -12.55 5.72
CA LEU A 54 -4.11 -12.56 5.40
C LEU A 54 -3.67 -13.90 4.83
N GLU A 55 -4.18 -15.00 5.38
CA GLU A 55 -3.95 -16.35 4.85
C GLU A 55 -4.42 -16.52 3.42
N SER A 56 -5.59 -15.96 3.09
CA SER A 56 -6.12 -15.93 1.73
C SER A 56 -5.25 -15.11 0.78
N MET A 57 -4.71 -13.97 1.24
CA MET A 57 -3.80 -13.13 0.45
C MET A 57 -2.43 -13.79 0.17
N LEU A 58 -2.06 -14.82 0.92
CA LEU A 58 -0.84 -15.60 0.69
C LEU A 58 -1.02 -16.74 -0.32
N SER A 59 -2.17 -16.87 -0.97
CA SER A 59 -2.48 -18.02 -1.83
C SER A 59 -1.51 -18.17 -3.01
N TYR A 60 -1.13 -17.08 -3.67
CA TYR A 60 -0.17 -17.08 -4.78
C TYR A 60 1.23 -17.42 -4.30
N GLU A 61 1.68 -16.80 -3.24
CA GLU A 61 2.98 -17.07 -2.64
C GLU A 61 3.11 -18.53 -2.22
N LYS A 62 2.08 -19.08 -1.56
CA LYS A 62 2.05 -20.48 -1.12
C LYS A 62 2.12 -21.48 -2.28
N GLU A 63 1.45 -21.18 -3.38
CA GLU A 63 1.53 -22.03 -4.55
C GLU A 63 2.93 -22.03 -5.18
N LEU A 64 3.60 -20.88 -5.20
CA LEU A 64 4.97 -20.74 -5.66
C LEU A 64 5.97 -21.42 -4.69
N TYR A 65 5.75 -21.33 -3.38
CA TYR A 65 6.58 -22.06 -2.40
C TYR A 65 6.48 -23.59 -2.59
N LYS A 66 5.30 -24.13 -2.92
CA LYS A 66 5.15 -25.56 -3.24
C LYS A 66 5.91 -25.97 -4.50
N GLN A 67 6.09 -25.05 -5.45
CA GLN A 67 6.88 -25.24 -6.66
C GLN A 67 8.40 -25.12 -6.41
N GLY A 68 8.82 -24.77 -5.20
CA GLY A 68 10.23 -24.68 -4.79
C GLY A 68 10.82 -23.26 -4.86
N PHE A 69 10.07 -22.25 -5.26
CA PHE A 69 10.53 -20.85 -5.18
C PHE A 69 10.63 -20.43 -3.71
N THR A 70 11.64 -19.64 -3.37
CA THR A 70 11.88 -19.16 -1.98
C THR A 70 11.88 -17.63 -1.89
N LEU A 71 12.38 -16.94 -2.91
CA LEU A 71 12.46 -15.49 -2.99
C LEU A 71 11.43 -14.97 -4.01
N ILE A 72 10.25 -14.61 -3.52
CA ILE A 72 9.15 -14.10 -4.32
C ILE A 72 9.01 -12.60 -4.05
N ALA A 73 9.13 -11.77 -5.09
CA ALA A 73 8.92 -10.34 -4.98
C ALA A 73 7.53 -9.94 -5.46
N GLY A 74 6.79 -9.24 -4.62
CA GLY A 74 5.60 -8.50 -5.05
C GLY A 74 6.00 -7.14 -5.62
N VAL A 75 5.36 -6.70 -6.70
CA VAL A 75 5.66 -5.44 -7.41
C VAL A 75 4.37 -4.69 -7.68
N ASP A 76 4.34 -3.40 -7.32
CA ASP A 76 3.21 -2.50 -7.55
C ASP A 76 3.71 -1.07 -7.82
N GLU A 77 2.83 -0.21 -8.38
CA GLU A 77 3.13 1.18 -8.66
C GLU A 77 2.05 2.13 -8.13
N VAL A 78 2.42 3.40 -8.03
CA VAL A 78 1.53 4.51 -7.72
C VAL A 78 1.88 5.75 -8.53
N GLY A 79 0.88 6.56 -8.84
CA GLY A 79 1.13 7.84 -9.49
C GLY A 79 1.05 7.82 -11.01
N ARG A 80 0.30 6.90 -11.64
CA ARG A 80 0.09 6.89 -13.09
C ARG A 80 -0.83 8.01 -13.58
N GLY A 81 -1.89 8.30 -12.84
CA GLY A 81 -2.93 9.27 -13.23
C GLY A 81 -2.75 10.74 -12.85
N PRO A 82 -1.87 11.13 -11.89
CA PRO A 82 -1.64 12.54 -11.55
C PRO A 82 -1.13 13.39 -12.71
N LEU A 83 -1.41 14.70 -12.66
CA LEU A 83 -0.93 15.73 -13.59
C LEU A 83 0.49 16.19 -13.27
N ALA A 84 0.96 15.91 -12.04
CA ALA A 84 2.28 16.33 -11.54
C ALA A 84 2.96 15.25 -10.71
N GLY A 85 4.28 15.29 -10.67
CA GLY A 85 5.13 14.42 -9.89
C GLY A 85 5.42 13.07 -10.57
N PRO A 86 6.26 12.24 -9.93
CA PRO A 86 6.77 10.99 -10.49
C PRO A 86 5.72 9.86 -10.49
N VAL A 87 5.98 8.82 -11.27
CA VAL A 87 5.49 7.47 -10.98
C VAL A 87 6.50 6.77 -10.10
N VAL A 88 6.01 6.09 -9.06
CA VAL A 88 6.84 5.36 -8.09
C VAL A 88 6.40 3.92 -8.08
N ALA A 89 7.33 3.00 -8.22
CA ALA A 89 7.11 1.58 -8.04
C ALA A 89 7.92 1.05 -6.85
N ALA A 90 7.45 -0.03 -6.26
CA ALA A 90 8.21 -0.77 -5.26
C ALA A 90 8.22 -2.26 -5.58
N ALA A 91 9.27 -2.93 -5.15
CA ALA A 91 9.40 -4.37 -5.13
C ALA A 91 9.71 -4.82 -3.70
N VAL A 92 8.97 -5.81 -3.19
CA VAL A 92 9.12 -6.27 -1.79
C VAL A 92 9.18 -7.79 -1.74
N ILE A 93 10.21 -8.32 -1.08
CA ILE A 93 10.32 -9.75 -0.74
C ILE A 93 9.98 -9.90 0.74
N LEU A 94 8.91 -10.63 1.05
CA LEU A 94 8.52 -10.95 2.42
C LEU A 94 9.05 -12.34 2.83
N PRO A 95 9.30 -12.59 4.14
CA PRO A 95 9.53 -13.95 4.63
C PRO A 95 8.34 -14.87 4.35
N GLN A 96 8.59 -16.17 4.22
CA GLN A 96 7.52 -17.15 4.11
C GLN A 96 6.57 -17.05 5.31
N ASN A 97 5.26 -17.16 5.04
CA ASN A 97 4.20 -17.08 6.05
C ASN A 97 4.17 -15.76 6.85
N CYS A 98 4.81 -14.70 6.35
CA CYS A 98 4.72 -13.37 6.94
C CYS A 98 3.25 -12.91 6.98
N LYS A 99 2.83 -12.36 8.10
CA LYS A 99 1.49 -11.78 8.29
C LYS A 99 1.61 -10.40 8.91
N ILE A 100 1.34 -9.37 8.13
CA ILE A 100 1.32 -7.98 8.59
C ILE A 100 -0.13 -7.57 8.76
N LYS A 101 -0.58 -7.42 10.01
CA LYS A 101 -1.97 -7.06 10.32
C LYS A 101 -2.34 -5.71 9.70
N GLY A 102 -3.51 -5.67 9.06
CA GLY A 102 -4.02 -4.48 8.39
C GLY A 102 -3.45 -4.23 6.99
N LEU A 103 -2.45 -4.99 6.55
CA LEU A 103 -1.93 -4.89 5.18
C LEU A 103 -3.01 -5.31 4.17
N ASN A 104 -3.26 -4.46 3.18
CA ASN A 104 -4.28 -4.60 2.15
C ASN A 104 -3.94 -3.66 0.99
N ASP A 105 -4.76 -3.65 -0.06
CA ASP A 105 -4.81 -2.57 -1.04
C ASP A 105 -4.71 -1.20 -0.34
N SER A 106 -3.70 -0.41 -0.72
CA SER A 106 -3.39 0.85 -0.03
C SER A 106 -4.55 1.86 -0.03
N LYS A 107 -5.46 1.75 -1.00
CA LYS A 107 -6.68 2.59 -1.09
C LYS A 107 -7.73 2.20 -0.05
N LYS A 108 -7.69 0.95 0.45
CA LYS A 108 -8.59 0.45 1.50
C LYS A 108 -8.05 0.69 2.91
N ILE A 109 -6.76 0.94 3.03
CA ILE A 109 -6.11 1.26 4.31
C ILE A 109 -6.43 2.72 4.68
N PRO A 110 -6.95 3.01 5.88
CA PRO A 110 -7.14 4.38 6.34
C PRO A 110 -5.80 5.14 6.35
N LYS A 111 -5.75 6.37 5.81
CA LYS A 111 -4.51 7.17 5.70
C LYS A 111 -3.71 7.24 7.01
N LYS A 112 -4.37 7.34 8.16
CA LYS A 112 -3.73 7.36 9.49
C LYS A 112 -2.95 6.09 9.86
N LYS A 113 -3.21 4.97 9.16
CA LYS A 113 -2.51 3.69 9.35
C LYS A 113 -1.41 3.44 8.33
N HIS A 114 -1.29 4.27 7.28
CA HIS A 114 -0.30 4.05 6.23
C HIS A 114 1.12 3.96 6.79
N LEU A 115 1.53 4.90 7.66
CA LEU A 115 2.87 4.91 8.24
C LEU A 115 3.12 3.72 9.18
N GLU A 116 2.11 3.30 9.96
CA GLU A 116 2.21 2.12 10.84
C GLU A 116 2.47 0.85 10.01
N ILE A 117 1.69 0.65 8.94
CA ILE A 117 1.81 -0.52 8.09
C ILE A 117 3.09 -0.46 7.24
N PHE A 118 3.45 0.71 6.72
CA PHE A 118 4.71 0.94 6.02
C PHE A 118 5.91 0.53 6.88
N GLN A 119 5.94 0.98 8.15
CA GLN A 119 7.01 0.60 9.09
C GLN A 119 7.00 -0.91 9.35
N ALA A 120 5.83 -1.51 9.54
CA ALA A 120 5.73 -2.96 9.74
C ALA A 120 6.23 -3.77 8.52
N VAL A 121 6.04 -3.26 7.29
CA VAL A 121 6.63 -3.86 6.09
C VAL A 121 8.14 -3.69 6.10
N GLN A 122 8.66 -2.50 6.40
CA GLN A 122 10.11 -2.25 6.48
C GLN A 122 10.81 -3.16 7.50
N ASP A 123 10.20 -3.35 8.67
CA ASP A 123 10.77 -4.15 9.76
C ASP A 123 10.78 -5.66 9.44
N GLN A 124 9.86 -6.13 8.59
CA GLN A 124 9.68 -7.55 8.33
C GLN A 124 10.18 -8.01 6.95
N ALA A 125 10.29 -7.12 5.98
CA ALA A 125 10.72 -7.48 4.63
C ALA A 125 12.17 -7.97 4.60
N LEU A 126 12.43 -9.01 3.80
CA LEU A 126 13.78 -9.48 3.50
C LEU A 126 14.52 -8.51 2.58
N SER A 127 13.78 -7.88 1.68
CA SER A 127 14.34 -6.90 0.73
C SER A 127 13.26 -5.96 0.24
N ILE A 128 13.61 -4.69 0.07
CA ILE A 128 12.77 -3.65 -0.53
C ILE A 128 13.59 -2.90 -1.56
N GLY A 129 13.03 -2.71 -2.75
CA GLY A 129 13.58 -1.85 -3.78
C GLY A 129 12.52 -0.83 -4.21
N ILE A 130 12.95 0.38 -4.56
CA ILE A 130 12.08 1.48 -4.98
C ILE A 130 12.62 2.04 -6.30
N GLY A 131 11.73 2.21 -7.28
CA GLY A 131 12.05 2.84 -8.56
C GLY A 131 11.19 4.08 -8.77
N ILE A 132 11.81 5.15 -9.25
CA ILE A 132 11.16 6.47 -9.39
C ILE A 132 11.46 7.01 -10.79
N MET A 133 10.40 7.21 -11.57
CA MET A 133 10.51 7.91 -12.86
C MET A 133 9.81 9.25 -12.76
N ASP A 134 10.57 10.32 -13.02
CA ASP A 134 10.07 11.69 -12.95
C ASP A 134 9.12 12.02 -14.13
N ASN A 135 8.57 13.22 -14.09
CA ASN A 135 7.69 13.70 -15.15
C ASN A 135 8.41 13.82 -16.51
N GLN A 136 9.70 14.08 -16.55
CA GLN A 136 10.47 14.20 -17.80
C GLN A 136 10.55 12.84 -18.50
N VAL A 137 10.85 11.78 -17.76
CA VAL A 137 10.82 10.40 -18.29
C VAL A 137 9.40 10.05 -18.76
N ILE A 138 8.38 10.37 -17.98
CA ILE A 138 6.98 10.10 -18.34
C ILE A 138 6.62 10.79 -19.67
N ASP A 139 7.01 12.05 -19.85
CA ASP A 139 6.74 12.83 -21.05
C ASP A 139 7.51 12.32 -22.27
N GLN A 140 8.69 11.71 -22.07
CA GLN A 140 9.51 11.15 -23.14
C GLN A 140 9.00 9.80 -23.64
N VAL A 141 8.66 8.88 -22.73
CA VAL A 141 8.37 7.49 -23.08
C VAL A 141 6.89 7.08 -22.90
N ASN A 142 6.04 7.96 -22.41
CA ASN A 142 4.67 7.78 -21.92
C ASN A 142 4.59 7.08 -20.55
N ILE A 143 3.41 7.18 -19.91
CA ILE A 143 3.20 6.67 -18.55
C ILE A 143 3.29 5.15 -18.45
N TYR A 144 2.89 4.41 -19.49
CA TYR A 144 2.95 2.96 -19.46
C TYR A 144 4.41 2.45 -19.44
N GLU A 145 5.25 2.96 -20.33
CA GLU A 145 6.67 2.60 -20.37
C GLU A 145 7.42 3.14 -19.15
N ALA A 146 7.14 4.37 -18.70
CA ALA A 146 7.72 4.91 -17.46
C ALA A 146 7.36 4.05 -16.23
N THR A 147 6.15 3.50 -16.17
CA THR A 147 5.78 2.56 -15.10
C THR A 147 6.62 1.29 -15.16
N LYS A 148 6.83 0.71 -16.34
CA LYS A 148 7.68 -0.48 -16.50
C LYS A 148 9.13 -0.20 -16.10
N LEU A 149 9.67 0.96 -16.47
CA LEU A 149 11.01 1.38 -16.06
C LEU A 149 11.11 1.53 -14.53
N ALA A 150 10.12 2.15 -13.89
CA ALA A 150 10.08 2.27 -12.42
C ALA A 150 10.03 0.88 -11.74
N MET A 151 9.23 -0.05 -12.25
CA MET A 151 9.18 -1.42 -11.73
C MET A 151 10.51 -2.16 -11.92
N GLN A 152 11.14 -2.04 -13.08
CA GLN A 152 12.45 -2.65 -13.36
C GLN A 152 13.53 -2.07 -12.44
N GLU A 153 13.55 -0.77 -12.23
CA GLU A 153 14.45 -0.12 -11.28
C GLU A 153 14.19 -0.63 -9.85
N ALA A 154 12.94 -0.69 -9.40
CA ALA A 154 12.60 -1.24 -8.08
C ALA A 154 13.12 -2.66 -7.90
N ILE A 155 12.95 -3.52 -8.90
CA ILE A 155 13.45 -4.91 -8.86
C ILE A 155 14.99 -4.93 -8.81
N SER A 156 15.66 -4.06 -9.55
CA SER A 156 17.13 -3.98 -9.57
C SER A 156 17.74 -3.49 -8.26
N GLN A 157 16.97 -2.74 -7.46
CA GLN A 157 17.38 -2.23 -6.14
C GLN A 157 17.19 -3.25 -5.00
N LEU A 158 16.61 -4.41 -5.29
CA LEU A 158 16.51 -5.47 -4.29
C LEU A 158 17.89 -5.99 -3.89
N SER A 159 18.16 -6.11 -2.59
CA SER A 159 19.40 -6.67 -2.05
C SER A 159 19.52 -8.19 -2.28
N SER A 160 18.41 -8.86 -2.60
CA SER A 160 18.35 -10.29 -2.93
C SER A 160 17.65 -10.44 -4.27
N GLN A 161 18.23 -11.25 -5.18
CA GLN A 161 17.64 -11.48 -6.49
C GLN A 161 16.37 -12.35 -6.36
N PRO A 162 15.18 -11.88 -6.82
CA PRO A 162 13.97 -12.67 -6.77
C PRO A 162 14.01 -13.81 -7.79
N GLU A 163 13.44 -14.95 -7.41
CA GLU A 163 13.28 -16.12 -8.28
C GLU A 163 11.96 -16.06 -9.07
N HIS A 164 10.96 -15.35 -8.51
CA HIS A 164 9.66 -15.14 -9.14
C HIS A 164 9.11 -13.76 -8.77
N LEU A 165 8.40 -13.12 -9.73
CA LEU A 165 7.73 -11.83 -9.55
C LEU A 165 6.22 -12.02 -9.56
N LEU A 166 5.53 -11.47 -8.57
CA LEU A 166 4.09 -11.24 -8.56
C LEU A 166 3.86 -9.74 -8.85
N ILE A 167 3.24 -9.42 -9.98
CA ILE A 167 3.14 -8.03 -10.47
C ILE A 167 1.66 -7.63 -10.60
N ASP A 168 1.30 -6.44 -10.09
CA ASP A 168 -0.06 -5.91 -10.31
C ASP A 168 -0.27 -5.54 -11.77
N ALA A 169 -1.17 -6.27 -12.43
CA ALA A 169 -1.74 -6.04 -13.76
C ALA A 169 -0.76 -5.70 -14.91
N MET A 170 0.55 -5.96 -14.75
CA MET A 170 1.58 -5.68 -15.76
C MET A 170 2.46 -6.92 -16.03
N LYS A 171 3.18 -6.86 -17.15
CA LYS A 171 4.24 -7.81 -17.50
C LYS A 171 5.49 -7.02 -17.90
N LEU A 172 6.64 -7.43 -17.37
CA LEU A 172 7.92 -6.80 -17.62
C LEU A 172 8.77 -7.65 -18.59
N ASP A 173 9.61 -6.99 -19.35
CA ASP A 173 10.60 -7.65 -20.21
C ASP A 173 11.87 -7.92 -19.41
N LEU A 174 11.81 -8.95 -18.56
CA LEU A 174 12.89 -9.40 -17.68
C LEU A 174 13.01 -10.93 -17.76
N PRO A 175 14.23 -11.48 -17.67
CA PRO A 175 14.49 -12.92 -17.68
C PRO A 175 14.19 -13.58 -16.31
N ILE A 176 13.17 -13.10 -15.60
CA ILE A 176 12.72 -13.62 -14.30
C ILE A 176 11.30 -14.16 -14.48
N SER A 177 11.03 -15.34 -13.92
CA SER A 177 9.69 -15.91 -13.91
C SER A 177 8.71 -14.94 -13.27
N GLN A 178 7.52 -14.75 -13.86
CA GLN A 178 6.57 -13.74 -13.37
C GLN A 178 5.11 -14.14 -13.59
N THR A 179 4.27 -13.71 -12.67
CA THR A 179 2.80 -13.84 -12.71
C THR A 179 2.18 -12.47 -12.59
N SER A 180 1.40 -12.06 -13.60
CA SER A 180 0.60 -10.84 -13.55
C SER A 180 -0.76 -11.15 -12.90
N ILE A 181 -1.12 -10.35 -11.88
CA ILE A 181 -2.34 -10.55 -11.09
C ILE A 181 -3.19 -9.28 -11.18
N ILE A 182 -4.40 -9.39 -11.72
CA ILE A 182 -5.35 -8.26 -11.74
C ILE A 182 -5.81 -7.97 -10.32
N LYS A 183 -5.70 -6.71 -9.89
CA LYS A 183 -5.93 -6.27 -8.51
C LYS A 183 -5.03 -7.05 -7.54
N GLY A 184 -3.76 -7.15 -7.88
CA GLY A 184 -2.77 -7.92 -7.13
C GLY A 184 -2.62 -7.39 -5.70
N ASP A 185 -2.69 -6.10 -5.49
CA ASP A 185 -2.69 -5.42 -4.19
C ASP A 185 -3.79 -5.89 -3.22
N ALA A 186 -4.91 -6.40 -3.74
CA ALA A 186 -5.99 -7.00 -2.94
C ALA A 186 -5.87 -8.53 -2.79
N ASN A 187 -5.05 -9.20 -3.61
CA ASN A 187 -5.02 -10.66 -3.75
C ASN A 187 -3.69 -11.33 -3.38
N SER A 188 -2.59 -10.56 -3.32
CA SER A 188 -1.25 -11.03 -2.93
C SER A 188 -0.69 -10.15 -1.82
N LEU A 189 -0.16 -10.78 -0.78
CA LEU A 189 0.41 -10.05 0.35
C LEU A 189 1.69 -9.31 -0.02
N SER A 190 2.51 -9.90 -0.88
CA SER A 190 3.75 -9.29 -1.38
C SER A 190 3.46 -8.06 -2.25
N ILE A 191 2.43 -8.12 -3.12
CA ILE A 191 2.01 -6.95 -3.92
C ILE A 191 1.42 -5.87 -3.02
N ALA A 192 0.59 -6.22 -2.03
CA ALA A 192 0.06 -5.25 -1.05
C ALA A 192 1.17 -4.55 -0.27
N ALA A 193 2.25 -5.27 0.08
CA ALA A 193 3.44 -4.67 0.70
C ALA A 193 4.13 -3.69 -0.24
N ALA A 194 4.31 -4.02 -1.52
CA ALA A 194 4.85 -3.12 -2.51
C ALA A 194 3.95 -1.88 -2.70
N SER A 195 2.63 -2.06 -2.74
CA SER A 195 1.64 -0.99 -2.85
C SER A 195 1.80 0.07 -1.76
N ILE A 196 1.88 -0.34 -0.49
CA ILE A 196 2.03 0.60 0.63
C ILE A 196 3.41 1.28 0.65
N ILE A 197 4.48 0.57 0.28
CA ILE A 197 5.82 1.16 0.15
C ILE A 197 5.83 2.23 -0.93
N ALA A 198 5.37 1.92 -2.14
CA ALA A 198 5.29 2.88 -3.24
C ALA A 198 4.40 4.09 -2.86
N LYS A 199 3.23 3.82 -2.24
CA LYS A 199 2.26 4.86 -1.86
C LYS A 199 2.83 5.85 -0.85
N VAL A 200 3.41 5.36 0.25
CA VAL A 200 3.95 6.25 1.30
C VAL A 200 5.14 7.03 0.77
N THR A 201 6.04 6.38 0.02
CA THR A 201 7.20 7.05 -0.61
C THR A 201 6.75 8.19 -1.52
N ARG A 202 5.77 7.93 -2.39
CA ARG A 202 5.28 8.98 -3.30
C ARG A 202 4.56 10.11 -2.57
N ASP A 203 3.75 9.79 -1.56
CA ASP A 203 3.05 10.82 -0.77
C ASP A 203 4.04 11.73 -0.02
N GLU A 204 5.20 11.20 0.38
CA GLU A 204 6.28 11.98 0.99
C GLU A 204 6.91 12.94 -0.02
N LEU A 205 7.28 12.46 -1.21
CA LEU A 205 7.77 13.30 -2.30
C LEU A 205 6.79 14.41 -2.67
N MET A 206 5.49 14.11 -2.73
CA MET A 206 4.48 15.11 -3.06
C MET A 206 4.29 16.16 -1.95
N ARG A 207 4.54 15.80 -0.68
CA ARG A 207 4.60 16.78 0.43
C ARG A 207 5.82 17.71 0.33
N GLU A 208 6.96 17.19 -0.09
CA GLU A 208 8.16 18.02 -0.35
C GLU A 208 7.92 18.96 -1.52
N TYR A 209 7.29 18.50 -2.60
CA TYR A 209 6.93 19.36 -3.74
C TYR A 209 5.88 20.42 -3.37
N ASP A 210 4.97 20.15 -2.44
CA ASP A 210 4.02 21.15 -1.95
C ASP A 210 4.73 22.34 -1.25
N GLN A 211 5.84 22.05 -0.54
CA GLN A 211 6.67 23.09 0.07
C GLN A 211 7.47 23.89 -0.97
N GLN A 212 7.94 23.23 -2.03
CA GLN A 212 8.71 23.88 -3.09
C GLN A 212 7.83 24.68 -4.04
N PHE A 213 6.61 24.21 -4.29
CA PHE A 213 5.65 24.80 -5.22
C PHE A 213 4.29 25.00 -4.51
N PRO A 214 4.18 26.00 -3.61
CA PRO A 214 2.96 26.24 -2.86
C PRO A 214 1.83 26.72 -3.78
N GLY A 215 0.59 26.39 -3.43
CA GLY A 215 -0.62 26.84 -4.12
C GLY A 215 -1.30 25.81 -5.01
N TYR A 216 -0.73 24.61 -5.17
CA TYR A 216 -1.31 23.51 -5.94
C TYR A 216 -1.93 22.42 -5.05
N ASP A 217 -1.75 22.49 -3.72
CA ASP A 217 -2.26 21.53 -2.73
C ASP A 217 -1.71 20.09 -2.93
N PHE A 218 -0.46 19.96 -3.37
CA PHE A 218 0.17 18.66 -3.68
C PHE A 218 0.21 17.71 -2.48
N ALA A 219 0.40 18.24 -1.28
CA ALA A 219 0.39 17.45 -0.03
C ALA A 219 -0.95 16.73 0.19
N THR A 220 -2.06 17.29 -0.29
CA THR A 220 -3.39 16.72 -0.12
C THR A 220 -3.80 15.87 -1.32
N ASN A 221 -3.62 16.41 -2.55
CA ASN A 221 -4.10 15.81 -3.78
C ASN A 221 -3.09 14.88 -4.44
N ALA A 222 -1.85 14.84 -3.98
CA ALA A 222 -0.77 14.02 -4.54
C ALA A 222 -0.59 14.22 -6.06
N GLY A 223 -0.83 15.44 -6.56
CA GLY A 223 -0.70 15.80 -7.97
C GLY A 223 -1.89 15.44 -8.85
N TYR A 224 -2.97 14.87 -8.31
CA TYR A 224 -4.20 14.64 -9.06
C TYR A 224 -4.92 15.96 -9.37
N GLY A 225 -5.62 16.01 -10.53
CA GLY A 225 -6.34 17.19 -11.02
C GLY A 225 -7.60 17.52 -10.22
N THR A 226 -7.45 17.81 -8.94
CA THR A 226 -8.52 18.32 -8.08
C THR A 226 -8.82 19.77 -8.40
N ALA A 227 -9.98 20.29 -7.96
CA ALA A 227 -10.35 21.68 -8.16
C ALA A 227 -9.26 22.66 -7.71
N LYS A 228 -8.65 22.42 -6.55
CA LYS A 228 -7.53 23.24 -6.02
C LYS A 228 -6.28 23.18 -6.90
N HIS A 229 -5.95 21.99 -7.43
CA HIS A 229 -4.81 21.84 -8.31
C HIS A 229 -5.03 22.60 -9.64
N LEU A 230 -6.23 22.47 -10.23
CA LEU A 230 -6.60 23.17 -11.45
C LEU A 230 -6.64 24.70 -11.25
N GLU A 231 -7.16 25.15 -10.10
CA GLU A 231 -7.11 26.58 -9.72
C GLU A 231 -5.66 27.08 -9.57
N GLY A 232 -4.77 26.25 -8.99
CA GLY A 232 -3.34 26.54 -8.92
C GLY A 232 -2.71 26.67 -10.30
N LEU A 233 -3.01 25.75 -11.22
CA LEU A 233 -2.55 25.80 -12.61
C LEU A 233 -3.03 27.07 -13.33
N GLU A 234 -4.28 27.46 -13.16
CA GLU A 234 -4.85 28.66 -13.77
C GLU A 234 -4.19 29.96 -13.26
N LYS A 235 -3.91 30.02 -11.95
CA LYS A 235 -3.38 31.24 -11.31
C LYS A 235 -1.86 31.36 -11.37
N LEU A 236 -1.14 30.25 -11.26
CA LEU A 236 0.30 30.22 -11.06
C LEU A 236 1.06 29.60 -12.23
N GLY A 237 0.34 29.02 -13.21
CA GLY A 237 0.94 28.36 -14.36
C GLY A 237 1.47 26.96 -14.07
N VAL A 238 2.37 26.48 -14.91
CA VAL A 238 2.93 25.12 -14.86
C VAL A 238 4.25 25.13 -14.08
N THR A 239 4.43 24.18 -13.17
CA THR A 239 5.71 23.99 -12.44
C THR A 239 6.59 22.96 -13.15
N PRO A 240 7.91 22.87 -12.82
CA PRO A 240 8.82 21.89 -13.41
C PRO A 240 8.45 20.42 -13.18
N ILE A 241 7.56 20.11 -12.23
CA ILE A 241 7.13 18.73 -11.95
C ILE A 241 5.83 18.35 -12.65
N HIS A 242 5.18 19.27 -13.39
CA HIS A 242 3.99 18.96 -14.16
C HIS A 242 4.33 18.11 -15.40
N ARG A 243 3.42 17.22 -15.76
CA ARG A 243 3.53 16.35 -16.94
C ARG A 243 2.95 17.05 -18.15
N ILE A 244 3.82 17.56 -19.01
CA ILE A 244 3.41 18.35 -20.18
C ILE A 244 2.72 17.53 -21.28
N SER A 245 2.79 16.21 -21.20
CA SER A 245 2.06 15.29 -22.09
C SER A 245 0.62 15.00 -21.63
N PHE A 246 0.23 15.43 -20.40
CA PHE A 246 -1.08 15.14 -19.81
C PHE A 246 -2.03 16.34 -19.94
N GLU A 247 -3.30 16.08 -20.31
CA GLU A 247 -4.34 17.12 -20.24
C GLU A 247 -4.80 17.36 -18.79
N PRO A 248 -5.06 18.62 -18.39
CA PRO A 248 -5.06 19.86 -19.19
C PRO A 248 -3.70 20.58 -19.29
N VAL A 249 -2.64 20.07 -18.67
CA VAL A 249 -1.31 20.70 -18.64
C VAL A 249 -0.78 20.92 -20.06
N LYS A 250 -0.97 19.94 -20.94
CA LYS A 250 -0.56 20.01 -22.34
C LYS A 250 -1.18 21.20 -23.07
N SER A 251 -2.48 21.39 -22.94
CA SER A 251 -3.20 22.49 -23.55
C SER A 251 -2.74 23.85 -23.02
N LEU A 252 -2.45 23.98 -21.73
CA LEU A 252 -1.92 25.21 -21.14
C LEU A 252 -0.56 25.60 -21.73
N VAL A 253 0.37 24.63 -21.82
CA VAL A 253 1.73 24.87 -22.36
C VAL A 253 1.68 25.20 -23.86
N LEU A 254 0.74 24.64 -24.64
CA LEU A 254 0.60 24.93 -26.07
C LEU A 254 -0.06 26.29 -26.29
N GLY A 255 -1.07 26.68 -25.51
CA GLY A 255 -1.73 27.97 -25.57
C GLY A 255 -0.81 29.15 -25.22
N GLU A 256 0.15 28.97 -24.33
CA GLU A 256 1.17 29.97 -24.01
C GLU A 256 2.19 30.21 -25.16
N LYS A 257 2.36 29.23 -26.07
CA LYS A 257 3.26 29.37 -27.22
C LYS A 257 2.64 30.09 -28.44
N GLU A 258 1.32 30.25 -28.43
CA GLU A 258 0.57 30.93 -29.53
C GLU A 258 0.20 32.35 -29.18
N SER A 259 0.49 32.85 -27.98
CA SER A 259 0.25 34.21 -27.49
C SER A 259 1.57 34.98 -27.34
#